data_3aca8aec6e148b7c4159b22de638bbd9
#
_entry.id   3aca8aec6e148b7c4159b22de638bbd9
#
_cell.length_a   1.000
_cell.length_b   1.000
_cell.length_c   1.000
_cell.angle_alpha   90.00
_cell.angle_beta   90.00
_cell.angle_gamma   90.00
#
_symmetry.space_group_name_H-M   'P 1'
#
loop_
_entity.id
_entity.type
_entity.pdbx_description
1 polymer ?
#
loop_
_entity_poly.entity_id
_entity_poly.type
_entity_poly.pdbx_seq_one_letter_code
_entity_poly.pdbx_strand_id
1 'polypeptide(L)'
;FEYLAKNELLRNNVKFIFEGEEEIGSPSLEAFCEEHKELLKADVILVSDTSMLGAELPSLTTGLRGLAYWEIEVTGPNRDLHSGHFGGAVANPINVLCEIISKVTDKDGRITVPGFYDDVEEVPQAEREMIAHIPFDEKKYKKAIGVKELFGEKGYSTLERNSCRPSFDVCGIWGGYTGEGSKTVLPSKAYAKVSCRLVAHQDHHKISQIFADYIA
;
A
#
# COMPACT_ATOMS: atom_id res chain seq x y z
N PHE A 1 -16.70 -24.38 -10.60
CA PHE A 1 -16.15 -25.71 -10.87
C PHE A 1 -17.28 -26.75 -10.93
N GLU A 2 -18.09 -26.90 -9.90
CA GLU A 2 -19.18 -27.90 -9.83
C GLU A 2 -20.13 -27.82 -11.02
N TYR A 3 -20.52 -26.61 -11.44
CA TYR A 3 -21.36 -26.41 -12.62
C TYR A 3 -20.70 -26.94 -13.90
N LEU A 4 -19.41 -26.62 -14.11
CA LEU A 4 -18.66 -27.09 -15.29
C LEU A 4 -18.47 -28.58 -15.28
N ALA A 5 -18.17 -29.16 -14.12
CA ALA A 5 -18.03 -30.64 -13.99
C ALA A 5 -19.32 -31.37 -14.20
N LYS A 6 -20.44 -30.94 -13.59
CA LYS A 6 -21.77 -31.57 -13.71
C LYS A 6 -22.35 -31.47 -15.13
N ASN A 7 -21.99 -30.46 -15.89
CA ASN A 7 -22.48 -30.26 -17.25
C ASN A 7 -21.46 -30.71 -18.33
N GLU A 8 -20.43 -31.45 -17.94
CA GLU A 8 -19.38 -31.95 -18.85
C GLU A 8 -18.68 -30.87 -19.67
N LEU A 9 -18.64 -29.64 -19.14
CA LEU A 9 -17.99 -28.46 -19.75
C LEU A 9 -16.53 -28.32 -19.34
N LEU A 10 -16.11 -29.04 -18.30
CA LEU A 10 -14.73 -29.01 -17.82
C LEU A 10 -13.84 -29.86 -18.76
N ARG A 11 -12.98 -29.20 -19.53
CA ARG A 11 -12.10 -29.84 -20.53
C ARG A 11 -10.63 -29.86 -20.13
N ASN A 12 -10.29 -29.23 -19.00
CA ASN A 12 -8.93 -29.09 -18.53
C ASN A 12 -8.74 -29.83 -17.21
N ASN A 13 -7.50 -30.19 -16.91
CA ASN A 13 -7.13 -30.65 -15.58
C ASN A 13 -7.16 -29.45 -14.62
N VAL A 14 -7.66 -29.65 -13.41
CA VAL A 14 -7.74 -28.62 -12.38
C VAL A 14 -7.08 -29.14 -11.11
N LYS A 15 -6.20 -28.33 -10.56
CA LYS A 15 -5.57 -28.52 -9.25
C LYS A 15 -6.10 -27.45 -8.32
N PHE A 16 -6.41 -27.81 -7.09
CA PHE A 16 -6.84 -26.86 -6.05
C PHE A 16 -5.79 -26.79 -4.98
N ILE A 17 -5.42 -25.58 -4.61
CA ILE A 17 -4.59 -25.28 -3.44
C ILE A 17 -5.48 -24.49 -2.49
N PHE A 18 -5.58 -24.95 -1.25
CA PHE A 18 -6.28 -24.26 -0.17
C PHE A 18 -5.23 -23.82 0.84
N GLU A 19 -5.14 -22.53 1.06
CA GLU A 19 -4.24 -21.94 2.02
C GLU A 19 -5.04 -21.34 3.18
N GLY A 20 -4.53 -21.49 4.41
CA GLY A 20 -5.19 -21.00 5.63
C GLY A 20 -4.35 -19.95 6.39
N GLU A 21 -3.22 -19.50 5.85
CA GLU A 21 -2.28 -18.61 6.52
C GLU A 21 -2.13 -17.24 5.84
N GLU A 22 -2.96 -16.93 4.82
CA GLU A 22 -2.82 -15.70 4.03
C GLU A 22 -2.85 -14.46 4.92
N GLU A 23 -3.79 -14.38 5.86
CA GLU A 23 -3.99 -13.24 6.76
C GLU A 23 -2.85 -13.00 7.78
N ILE A 24 -1.92 -13.95 7.90
CA ILE A 24 -0.70 -13.82 8.71
C ILE A 24 0.57 -13.79 7.86
N GLY A 25 0.45 -13.59 6.53
CA GLY A 25 1.56 -13.43 5.59
C GLY A 25 2.10 -14.75 5.01
N SER A 26 1.29 -15.82 5.00
CA SER A 26 1.60 -17.09 4.30
C SER A 26 2.97 -17.70 4.63
N PRO A 27 3.38 -17.84 5.89
CA PRO A 27 4.74 -18.24 6.26
C PRO A 27 5.15 -19.62 5.72
N SER A 28 4.19 -20.51 5.46
CA SER A 28 4.47 -21.87 4.98
C SER A 28 4.32 -22.03 3.46
N LEU A 29 3.73 -21.06 2.76
CA LEU A 29 3.36 -21.20 1.35
C LEU A 29 4.57 -21.30 0.43
N GLU A 30 5.60 -20.47 0.63
CA GLU A 30 6.80 -20.48 -0.19
C GLU A 30 7.52 -21.84 -0.13
N ALA A 31 7.76 -22.34 1.08
CA ALA A 31 8.40 -23.65 1.30
C ALA A 31 7.57 -24.78 0.66
N PHE A 32 6.26 -24.75 0.83
CA PHE A 32 5.35 -25.71 0.21
C PHE A 32 5.44 -25.68 -1.33
N CYS A 33 5.45 -24.51 -1.93
CA CYS A 33 5.56 -24.36 -3.38
C CYS A 33 6.91 -24.88 -3.90
N GLU A 34 7.99 -24.63 -3.20
CA GLU A 34 9.32 -25.12 -3.54
C GLU A 34 9.40 -26.66 -3.49
N GLU A 35 8.87 -27.26 -2.43
CA GLU A 35 8.87 -28.73 -2.25
C GLU A 35 8.00 -29.44 -3.27
N HIS A 36 6.91 -28.81 -3.71
CA HIS A 36 5.89 -29.44 -4.56
C HIS A 36 5.84 -28.87 -6.00
N LYS A 37 6.92 -28.29 -6.52
CA LYS A 37 6.98 -27.65 -7.84
C LYS A 37 6.37 -28.48 -8.97
N GLU A 38 6.73 -29.74 -9.07
CA GLU A 38 6.23 -30.64 -10.13
C GLU A 38 4.73 -30.94 -9.98
N LEU A 39 4.24 -31.08 -8.75
CA LEU A 39 2.82 -31.26 -8.47
C LEU A 39 2.03 -30.00 -8.84
N LEU A 40 2.58 -28.82 -8.56
CA LEU A 40 1.92 -27.53 -8.76
C LEU A 40 2.01 -26.99 -10.20
N LYS A 41 2.82 -27.62 -11.04
CA LYS A 41 3.01 -27.17 -12.43
C LYS A 41 1.66 -27.05 -13.16
N ALA A 42 1.40 -25.87 -13.73
CA ALA A 42 0.17 -25.53 -14.43
C ALA A 42 0.46 -24.51 -15.55
N ASP A 43 -0.39 -24.46 -16.55
CA ASP A 43 -0.31 -23.48 -17.63
C ASP A 43 -0.90 -22.12 -17.21
N VAL A 44 -1.89 -22.14 -16.30
CA VAL A 44 -2.58 -20.96 -15.77
C VAL A 44 -2.82 -21.15 -14.28
N ILE A 45 -2.58 -20.10 -13.52
CA ILE A 45 -2.94 -20.01 -12.09
C ILE A 45 -4.07 -19.00 -11.95
N LEU A 46 -5.15 -19.42 -11.28
CA LEU A 46 -6.26 -18.54 -10.89
C LEU A 46 -6.26 -18.37 -9.38
N VAL A 47 -5.98 -17.14 -8.94
CA VAL A 47 -6.10 -16.77 -7.53
C VAL A 47 -7.52 -16.25 -7.29
N SER A 48 -8.26 -16.91 -6.39
CA SER A 48 -9.64 -16.55 -6.07
C SER A 48 -9.73 -15.82 -4.74
N ASP A 49 -9.09 -14.66 -4.68
CA ASP A 49 -9.04 -13.78 -3.50
C ASP A 49 -9.18 -12.30 -3.91
N THR A 50 -10.10 -12.03 -4.81
CA THR A 50 -10.40 -10.68 -5.26
C THR A 50 -11.90 -10.41 -5.19
N SER A 51 -12.27 -9.13 -5.15
CA SER A 51 -13.67 -8.70 -5.14
C SER A 51 -14.14 -8.31 -6.54
N MET A 52 -15.43 -8.47 -6.81
CA MET A 52 -16.08 -7.86 -7.97
C MET A 52 -16.27 -6.36 -7.75
N LEU A 53 -16.28 -5.57 -8.83
CA LEU A 53 -16.57 -4.14 -8.77
C LEU A 53 -18.01 -3.83 -8.32
N GLY A 54 -18.91 -4.77 -8.46
CA GLY A 54 -20.30 -4.68 -7.99
C GLY A 54 -21.04 -5.98 -8.26
N ALA A 55 -22.19 -6.18 -7.63
CA ALA A 55 -22.99 -7.41 -7.76
C ALA A 55 -23.37 -7.72 -9.22
N GLU A 56 -23.67 -6.69 -10.01
CA GLU A 56 -24.05 -6.82 -11.42
C GLU A 56 -22.87 -6.53 -12.38
N LEU A 57 -21.67 -6.38 -11.85
CA LEU A 57 -20.47 -6.04 -12.60
C LEU A 57 -19.34 -7.02 -12.30
N PRO A 58 -19.36 -8.22 -12.91
CA PRO A 58 -18.29 -9.19 -12.77
C PRO A 58 -16.98 -8.62 -13.31
N SER A 59 -15.89 -8.92 -12.63
CA SER A 59 -14.54 -8.46 -13.01
C SER A 59 -13.52 -9.57 -12.90
N LEU A 60 -12.49 -9.48 -13.71
CA LEU A 60 -11.31 -10.33 -13.65
C LEU A 60 -10.11 -9.44 -13.33
N THR A 61 -9.53 -9.62 -12.16
CA THR A 61 -8.31 -8.90 -11.76
C THR A 61 -7.11 -9.58 -12.42
N THR A 62 -6.36 -8.83 -13.23
CA THR A 62 -5.19 -9.33 -13.98
C THR A 62 -3.85 -8.99 -13.34
N GLY A 63 -3.85 -8.17 -12.30
CA GLY A 63 -2.65 -7.79 -11.57
C GLY A 63 -2.99 -7.08 -10.27
N LEU A 64 -2.04 -7.06 -9.35
CA LEU A 64 -2.12 -6.35 -8.08
C LEU A 64 -0.92 -5.43 -7.93
N ARG A 65 -1.07 -4.36 -7.15
CA ARG A 65 0.05 -3.52 -6.77
C ARG A 65 0.90 -4.23 -5.72
N GLY A 66 2.22 -4.07 -5.82
CA GLY A 66 3.15 -4.51 -4.80
C GLY A 66 3.00 -3.71 -3.49
N LEU A 67 3.74 -4.12 -2.47
CA LEU A 67 3.76 -3.48 -1.16
C LEU A 67 5.20 -3.38 -0.66
N ALA A 68 5.56 -2.18 -0.18
CA ALA A 68 6.70 -1.99 0.70
C ALA A 68 6.21 -1.34 2.00
N TYR A 69 6.66 -1.83 3.15
CA TYR A 69 6.18 -1.43 4.48
C TYR A 69 7.36 -1.16 5.40
N TRP A 70 7.33 -0.03 6.12
CA TRP A 70 8.43 0.37 7.00
C TRP A 70 7.91 0.94 8.31
N GLU A 71 8.77 0.87 9.31
CA GLU A 71 8.64 1.65 10.54
C GLU A 71 9.75 2.69 10.59
N ILE A 72 9.39 3.95 10.81
CA ILE A 72 10.30 5.07 10.98
C ILE A 72 10.38 5.38 12.47
N GLU A 73 11.60 5.38 13.02
CA GLU A 73 11.88 5.86 14.37
C GLU A 73 12.69 7.15 14.30
N VAL A 74 12.20 8.22 14.92
CA VAL A 74 12.97 9.44 15.13
C VAL A 74 13.41 9.47 16.58
N THR A 75 14.72 9.42 16.81
CA THR A 75 15.32 9.49 18.14
C THR A 75 15.83 10.90 18.43
N GLY A 76 15.40 11.48 19.53
CA GLY A 76 15.80 12.79 20.03
C GLY A 76 16.65 12.70 21.31
N PRO A 77 16.26 13.37 22.40
CA PRO A 77 17.01 13.37 23.66
C PRO A 77 17.02 11.98 24.30
N ASN A 78 17.98 11.72 25.19
CA ASN A 78 18.15 10.42 25.87
C ASN A 78 17.02 10.04 26.85
N ARG A 79 16.07 10.92 27.08
CA ARG A 79 14.85 10.74 27.90
C ARG A 79 13.81 11.78 27.54
N ASP A 80 12.60 11.58 27.97
CA ASP A 80 11.55 12.60 27.90
C ASP A 80 11.92 13.83 28.71
N LEU A 81 11.71 15.02 28.16
CA LEU A 81 12.05 16.30 28.75
C LEU A 81 10.80 17.13 29.03
N HIS A 82 10.91 18.06 29.97
CA HIS A 82 9.85 19.03 30.22
C HIS A 82 9.86 20.14 29.15
N SER A 83 8.78 20.27 28.38
CA SER A 83 8.73 21.23 27.25
C SER A 83 8.86 22.69 27.69
N GLY A 84 8.45 23.05 28.92
CA GLY A 84 8.63 24.39 29.48
C GLY A 84 10.09 24.78 29.75
N HIS A 85 10.98 23.81 29.92
CA HIS A 85 12.42 24.06 30.13
C HIS A 85 13.25 23.87 28.85
N PHE A 86 12.87 22.95 27.96
CA PHE A 86 13.67 22.53 26.81
C PHE A 86 13.02 22.86 25.47
N GLY A 87 11.73 23.26 25.47
CA GLY A 87 11.01 23.66 24.26
C GLY A 87 11.67 24.87 23.58
N GLY A 88 11.88 24.78 22.28
CA GLY A 88 12.59 25.79 21.49
C GLY A 88 14.12 25.65 21.52
N ALA A 89 14.68 24.84 22.43
CA ALA A 89 16.13 24.60 22.50
C ALA A 89 16.51 23.19 22.00
N VAL A 90 15.58 22.23 22.04
CA VAL A 90 15.78 20.85 21.62
C VAL A 90 14.72 20.48 20.58
N ALA A 91 15.13 19.84 19.48
CA ALA A 91 14.20 19.35 18.46
C ALA A 91 13.24 18.32 19.06
N ASN A 92 11.94 18.47 18.76
CA ASN A 92 10.92 17.52 19.17
C ASN A 92 10.81 16.42 18.11
N PRO A 93 11.06 15.14 18.47
CA PRO A 93 10.98 14.03 17.51
C PRO A 93 9.65 13.91 16.77
N ILE A 94 8.52 14.26 17.40
CA ILE A 94 7.21 14.26 16.72
C ILE A 94 7.19 15.33 15.63
N ASN A 95 7.67 16.55 15.91
CA ASN A 95 7.71 17.63 14.92
C ASN A 95 8.60 17.25 13.73
N VAL A 96 9.77 16.67 14.01
CA VAL A 96 10.70 16.19 12.97
C VAL A 96 10.06 15.09 12.13
N LEU A 97 9.41 14.10 12.77
CA LEU A 97 8.73 13.02 12.08
C LEU A 97 7.60 13.55 11.18
N CYS A 98 6.79 14.48 11.67
CA CYS A 98 5.75 15.14 10.88
C CYS A 98 6.32 15.90 9.68
N GLU A 99 7.46 16.59 9.86
CA GLU A 99 8.15 17.30 8.79
C GLU A 99 8.68 16.32 7.72
N ILE A 100 9.29 15.21 8.12
CA ILE A 100 9.75 14.14 7.22
C ILE A 100 8.56 13.62 6.40
N ILE A 101 7.49 13.18 7.05
CA ILE A 101 6.31 12.62 6.40
C ILE A 101 5.69 13.63 5.42
N SER A 102 5.58 14.90 5.82
CA SER A 102 4.98 15.94 4.98
C SER A 102 5.77 16.25 3.71
N LYS A 103 7.05 15.87 3.65
CA LYS A 103 7.91 16.04 2.48
C LYS A 103 7.89 14.84 1.54
N VAL A 104 7.34 13.68 1.93
CA VAL A 104 7.31 12.47 1.08
C VAL A 104 6.39 12.64 -0.12
N THR A 105 5.34 13.44 0.00
CA THR A 105 4.41 13.72 -1.10
C THR A 105 4.26 15.22 -1.30
N ASP A 106 4.11 15.62 -2.56
CA ASP A 106 3.81 17.02 -2.90
C ASP A 106 2.30 17.32 -2.85
N LYS A 107 1.97 18.60 -3.13
CA LYS A 107 0.58 19.10 -3.19
C LYS A 107 -0.28 18.45 -4.29
N ASP A 108 0.35 17.87 -5.30
CA ASP A 108 -0.30 17.21 -6.43
C ASP A 108 -0.40 15.68 -6.21
N GLY A 109 -0.07 15.20 -4.98
CA GLY A 109 -0.16 13.80 -4.57
C GLY A 109 0.93 12.88 -5.13
N ARG A 110 2.04 13.47 -5.67
CA ARG A 110 3.17 12.75 -6.20
C ARG A 110 4.20 12.49 -5.11
N ILE A 111 4.76 11.29 -5.05
CA ILE A 111 5.87 10.96 -4.13
C ILE A 111 7.13 11.69 -4.58
N THR A 112 7.80 12.37 -3.65
CA THR A 112 8.94 13.28 -3.93
C THR A 112 10.30 12.63 -3.68
N VAL A 113 10.32 11.38 -3.20
CA VAL A 113 11.56 10.64 -2.94
C VAL A 113 12.35 10.48 -4.25
N PRO A 114 13.58 10.99 -4.34
CA PRO A 114 14.39 10.89 -5.55
C PRO A 114 14.59 9.45 -5.99
N GLY A 115 14.43 9.16 -7.29
CA GLY A 115 14.55 7.83 -7.84
C GLY A 115 13.31 6.93 -7.68
N PHE A 116 12.30 7.36 -6.93
CA PHE A 116 11.10 6.54 -6.67
C PHE A 116 10.34 6.16 -7.95
N TYR A 117 10.32 7.04 -8.94
CA TYR A 117 9.62 6.82 -10.21
C TYR A 117 10.50 6.34 -11.37
N ASP A 118 11.80 6.07 -11.14
CA ASP A 118 12.72 5.72 -12.23
C ASP A 118 12.30 4.48 -13.03
N ASP A 119 11.69 3.52 -12.35
CA ASP A 119 11.22 2.27 -12.95
C ASP A 119 9.69 2.24 -13.15
N VAL A 120 8.99 3.35 -12.88
CA VAL A 120 7.54 3.45 -13.09
C VAL A 120 7.26 3.79 -14.55
N GLU A 121 6.65 2.86 -15.26
CA GLU A 121 6.22 3.10 -16.65
C GLU A 121 4.98 4.00 -16.70
N GLU A 122 4.92 4.83 -17.74
CA GLU A 122 3.69 5.57 -18.05
C GLU A 122 2.61 4.59 -18.49
N VAL A 123 1.40 4.79 -17.96
CA VAL A 123 0.25 3.94 -18.33
C VAL A 123 -0.06 4.14 -19.81
N PRO A 124 -0.02 3.09 -20.64
CA PRO A 124 -0.31 3.19 -22.06
C PRO A 124 -1.69 3.79 -22.32
N GLN A 125 -1.81 4.61 -23.35
CA GLN A 125 -3.07 5.27 -23.68
C GLN A 125 -4.23 4.27 -23.87
N ALA A 126 -3.97 3.12 -24.48
CA ALA A 126 -4.98 2.06 -24.64
C ALA A 126 -5.47 1.50 -23.30
N GLU A 127 -4.58 1.36 -22.31
CA GLU A 127 -4.94 0.91 -20.97
C GLU A 127 -5.74 1.98 -20.23
N ARG A 128 -5.35 3.25 -20.33
CA ARG A 128 -6.11 4.38 -19.77
C ARG A 128 -7.53 4.43 -20.35
N GLU A 129 -7.68 4.20 -21.65
CA GLU A 129 -8.99 4.12 -22.30
C GLU A 129 -9.81 2.93 -21.79
N MET A 130 -9.20 1.74 -21.60
CA MET A 130 -9.89 0.60 -21.00
C MET A 130 -10.36 0.91 -19.58
N ILE A 131 -9.51 1.49 -18.75
CA ILE A 131 -9.86 1.88 -17.36
C ILE A 131 -10.99 2.92 -17.37
N ALA A 132 -10.97 3.87 -18.30
CA ALA A 132 -12.01 4.90 -18.42
C ALA A 132 -13.39 4.34 -18.84
N HIS A 133 -13.42 3.16 -19.48
CA HIS A 133 -14.67 2.46 -19.81
C HIS A 133 -15.26 1.66 -18.63
N ILE A 134 -14.50 1.47 -17.54
CA ILE A 134 -15.02 0.81 -16.34
C ILE A 134 -16.10 1.69 -15.72
N PRO A 135 -17.31 1.18 -15.49
CA PRO A 135 -18.38 1.95 -14.85
C PRO A 135 -17.95 2.40 -13.44
N PHE A 136 -17.76 3.70 -13.25
CA PHE A 136 -17.38 4.28 -11.96
C PHE A 136 -18.16 5.56 -11.70
N ASP A 137 -18.97 5.55 -10.65
CA ASP A 137 -19.71 6.72 -10.17
C ASP A 137 -18.97 7.33 -8.96
N GLU A 138 -18.21 8.39 -9.21
CA GLU A 138 -17.44 9.09 -8.17
C GLU A 138 -18.32 9.62 -7.04
N LYS A 139 -19.54 10.12 -7.34
CA LYS A 139 -20.44 10.63 -6.31
C LYS A 139 -20.91 9.52 -5.38
N LYS A 140 -21.28 8.37 -5.96
CA LYS A 140 -21.67 7.19 -5.20
C LYS A 140 -20.50 6.66 -4.38
N TYR A 141 -19.31 6.63 -4.96
CA TYR A 141 -18.08 6.20 -4.27
C TYR A 141 -17.77 7.11 -3.08
N LYS A 142 -17.72 8.43 -3.26
CA LYS A 142 -17.50 9.40 -2.17
C LYS A 142 -18.54 9.26 -1.05
N LYS A 143 -19.80 9.08 -1.43
CA LYS A 143 -20.89 8.87 -0.46
C LYS A 143 -20.72 7.58 0.33
N ALA A 144 -20.31 6.50 -0.33
CA ALA A 144 -20.14 5.18 0.31
C ALA A 144 -19.02 5.18 1.36
N ILE A 145 -17.93 5.90 1.11
CA ILE A 145 -16.79 6.02 2.03
C ILE A 145 -16.83 7.27 2.94
N GLY A 146 -17.86 8.12 2.79
CA GLY A 146 -18.08 9.26 3.68
C GLY A 146 -17.13 10.44 3.49
N VAL A 147 -16.53 10.63 2.29
CA VAL A 147 -15.62 11.74 2.01
C VAL A 147 -16.27 12.79 1.11
N LYS A 148 -15.84 14.04 1.25
CA LYS A 148 -16.28 15.16 0.39
C LYS A 148 -15.48 15.22 -0.90
N GLU A 149 -14.16 15.02 -0.81
CA GLU A 149 -13.23 15.11 -1.93
C GLU A 149 -12.34 13.87 -1.97
N LEU A 150 -11.89 13.52 -3.17
CA LEU A 150 -10.90 12.46 -3.39
C LEU A 150 -9.51 13.09 -3.48
N PHE A 151 -8.52 12.33 -3.05
CA PHE A 151 -7.11 12.71 -3.06
C PHE A 151 -6.31 11.75 -3.95
N GLY A 152 -5.10 12.14 -4.33
CA GLY A 152 -4.12 11.31 -5.03
C GLY A 152 -3.46 12.03 -6.20
N GLU A 153 -2.57 11.32 -6.89
CA GLU A 153 -1.73 11.89 -7.93
C GLU A 153 -2.54 12.58 -9.01
N LYS A 154 -2.19 13.86 -9.28
CA LYS A 154 -2.87 14.69 -10.27
C LYS A 154 -2.66 14.16 -11.68
N GLY A 155 -3.70 14.23 -12.49
CA GLY A 155 -3.68 13.77 -13.90
C GLY A 155 -4.13 12.31 -14.07
N TYR A 156 -4.47 11.63 -12.98
CA TYR A 156 -4.97 10.26 -12.98
C TYR A 156 -6.36 10.18 -12.33
N SER A 157 -7.22 9.33 -12.88
CA SER A 157 -8.53 9.02 -12.31
C SER A 157 -8.38 8.20 -11.00
N THR A 158 -9.46 8.09 -10.24
CA THR A 158 -9.47 7.27 -9.01
C THR A 158 -9.12 5.81 -9.30
N LEU A 159 -9.64 5.26 -10.38
CA LEU A 159 -9.35 3.88 -10.77
C LEU A 159 -7.88 3.70 -11.16
N GLU A 160 -7.28 4.64 -11.89
CA GLU A 160 -5.85 4.60 -12.22
C GLU A 160 -4.99 4.72 -10.96
N ARG A 161 -5.33 5.62 -10.03
CA ARG A 161 -4.62 5.77 -8.75
C ARG A 161 -4.63 4.49 -7.93
N ASN A 162 -5.73 3.74 -7.97
CA ASN A 162 -5.89 2.50 -7.21
C ASN A 162 -5.31 1.26 -7.91
N SER A 163 -4.98 1.33 -9.20
CA SER A 163 -4.47 0.19 -9.99
C SER A 163 -3.07 0.39 -10.55
N CYS A 164 -2.82 1.50 -11.23
CA CYS A 164 -1.62 1.71 -12.06
C CYS A 164 -0.64 2.73 -11.47
N ARG A 165 -0.99 3.41 -10.38
CA ARG A 165 -0.11 4.41 -9.77
C ARG A 165 0.34 3.99 -8.37
N PRO A 166 1.59 4.29 -7.99
CA PRO A 166 2.06 4.03 -6.64
C PRO A 166 1.39 4.99 -5.65
N SER A 167 1.34 4.61 -4.37
CA SER A 167 0.88 5.48 -3.29
C SER A 167 1.80 5.39 -2.08
N PHE A 168 1.74 6.43 -1.24
CA PHE A 168 2.37 6.47 0.08
C PHE A 168 1.30 6.77 1.12
N ASP A 169 1.21 5.92 2.14
CA ASP A 169 0.22 6.03 3.20
C ASP A 169 0.84 5.87 4.58
N VAL A 170 0.44 6.71 5.53
CA VAL A 170 0.79 6.58 6.95
C VAL A 170 -0.24 5.68 7.61
N CYS A 171 0.16 4.46 7.98
CA CYS A 171 -0.70 3.46 8.59
C CYS A 171 -0.83 3.64 10.11
N GLY A 172 0.14 4.31 10.74
CA GLY A 172 0.12 4.62 12.16
C GLY A 172 1.19 5.65 12.50
N ILE A 173 0.93 6.49 13.50
CA ILE A 173 1.88 7.46 14.03
C ILE A 173 1.68 7.57 15.53
N TRP A 174 2.77 7.58 16.30
CA TRP A 174 2.70 7.70 17.76
C TRP A 174 3.99 8.28 18.37
N GLY A 175 3.84 8.77 19.57
CA GLY A 175 4.90 9.37 20.39
C GLY A 175 4.31 10.34 21.40
N GLY A 176 5.10 10.73 22.39
CA GLY A 176 4.67 11.68 23.42
C GLY A 176 3.60 11.13 24.35
N TYR A 177 2.81 12.02 24.92
CA TYR A 177 1.78 11.70 25.89
C TYR A 177 0.41 11.54 25.23
N THR A 178 -0.20 10.39 25.43
CA THR A 178 -1.52 10.03 24.87
C THR A 178 -2.56 9.68 25.96
N GLY A 179 -2.20 9.88 27.24
CA GLY A 179 -3.13 9.64 28.35
C GLY A 179 -4.14 10.77 28.57
N GLU A 180 -5.01 10.61 29.55
CA GLU A 180 -6.02 11.62 29.92
C GLU A 180 -5.34 12.88 30.50
N GLY A 181 -5.90 14.04 30.19
CA GLY A 181 -5.41 15.35 30.66
C GLY A 181 -4.25 15.87 29.79
N SER A 182 -3.42 16.74 30.38
CA SER A 182 -2.28 17.38 29.71
C SER A 182 -0.95 17.05 30.37
N LYS A 183 0.11 16.87 29.57
CA LYS A 183 1.48 16.70 30.04
C LYS A 183 2.43 17.52 29.16
N THR A 184 3.20 18.41 29.76
CA THR A 184 4.18 19.23 29.07
C THR A 184 5.45 18.43 28.79
N VAL A 185 5.37 17.51 27.84
CA VAL A 185 6.45 16.59 27.47
C VAL A 185 7.00 16.89 26.09
N LEU A 186 8.32 16.81 25.96
CA LEU A 186 9.06 16.70 24.74
C LEU A 186 9.60 15.26 24.72
N PRO A 187 9.05 14.36 23.89
CA PRO A 187 9.39 12.94 23.96
C PRO A 187 10.81 12.66 23.48
N SER A 188 11.37 11.55 23.94
CA SER A 188 12.67 11.06 23.49
C SER A 188 12.64 10.42 22.11
N LYS A 189 11.48 9.89 21.70
CA LYS A 189 11.27 9.20 20.43
C LYS A 189 9.90 9.47 19.83
N ALA A 190 9.79 9.32 18.53
CA ALA A 190 8.54 9.29 17.78
C ALA A 190 8.60 8.20 16.70
N TYR A 191 7.45 7.66 16.33
CA TYR A 191 7.35 6.52 15.44
C TYR A 191 6.26 6.72 14.40
N ALA A 192 6.48 6.18 13.21
CA ALA A 192 5.43 6.01 12.22
C ALA A 192 5.56 4.67 11.51
N LYS A 193 4.42 4.04 11.21
CA LYS A 193 4.33 2.94 10.27
C LYS A 193 3.81 3.48 8.96
N VAL A 194 4.53 3.22 7.89
CA VAL A 194 4.23 3.74 6.57
C VAL A 194 4.29 2.65 5.54
N SER A 195 3.49 2.78 4.48
CA SER A 195 3.48 1.84 3.37
C SER A 195 3.48 2.56 2.03
N CYS A 196 4.10 1.94 1.04
CA CYS A 196 3.96 2.30 -0.36
C CYS A 196 3.31 1.14 -1.12
N ARG A 197 2.26 1.42 -1.87
CA ARG A 197 1.85 0.52 -2.93
C ARG A 197 2.74 0.76 -4.14
N LEU A 198 3.31 -0.31 -4.66
CA LEU A 198 4.25 -0.29 -5.78
C LEU A 198 3.55 -0.79 -7.05
N VAL A 199 4.01 -0.31 -8.20
CA VAL A 199 3.48 -0.74 -9.50
C VAL A 199 4.50 -1.60 -10.25
N ALA A 200 4.12 -2.12 -11.41
CA ALA A 200 4.99 -2.94 -12.24
C ALA A 200 6.37 -2.31 -12.42
N HIS A 201 7.40 -3.16 -12.48
CA HIS A 201 8.83 -2.85 -12.62
C HIS A 201 9.50 -2.17 -11.41
N GLN A 202 8.77 -1.72 -10.38
CA GLN A 202 9.38 -1.25 -9.14
C GLN A 202 9.89 -2.42 -8.31
N ASP A 203 11.19 -2.48 -8.07
CA ASP A 203 11.84 -3.42 -7.17
C ASP A 203 11.71 -2.91 -5.72
N HIS A 204 11.05 -3.69 -4.85
CA HIS A 204 10.80 -3.29 -3.47
C HIS A 204 12.08 -3.13 -2.63
N HIS A 205 13.16 -3.86 -2.94
CA HIS A 205 14.45 -3.70 -2.28
C HIS A 205 15.10 -2.36 -2.67
N LYS A 206 15.10 -2.03 -3.98
CA LYS A 206 15.57 -0.74 -4.48
C LYS A 206 14.77 0.41 -3.85
N ILE A 207 13.44 0.31 -3.85
CA ILE A 207 12.56 1.33 -3.25
C ILE A 207 12.82 1.45 -1.74
N SER A 208 13.00 0.35 -1.03
CA SER A 208 13.33 0.39 0.41
C SER A 208 14.66 1.09 0.68
N GLN A 209 15.67 0.85 -0.14
CA GLN A 209 16.97 1.50 0.02
C GLN A 209 16.88 3.01 -0.22
N ILE A 210 16.28 3.46 -1.35
CA ILE A 210 16.17 4.90 -1.63
C ILE A 210 15.29 5.62 -0.62
N PHE A 211 14.26 4.95 -0.09
CA PHE A 211 13.43 5.51 0.97
C PHE A 211 14.21 5.64 2.28
N ALA A 212 14.98 4.63 2.67
CA ALA A 212 15.84 4.69 3.85
C ALA A 212 16.86 5.82 3.73
N ASP A 213 17.52 5.95 2.58
CA ASP A 213 18.51 7.02 2.31
C ASP A 213 17.87 8.43 2.33
N TYR A 214 16.61 8.54 1.92
CA TYR A 214 15.87 9.80 1.94
C TYR A 214 15.46 10.23 3.35
N ILE A 215 15.15 9.28 4.24
CA ILE A 215 14.72 9.53 5.62
C ILE A 215 15.92 9.79 6.56
N ALA A 216 17.09 9.21 6.29
CA ALA A 216 18.31 9.33 7.13
C ALA A 216 18.91 10.74 7.09
#